data_3e5fdb8959d91a9faa5356bf82f38f86
#
_entry.id   3e5fdb8959d91a9faa5356bf82f38f86
#
_cell.length_a   1.000
_cell.length_b   1.000
_cell.length_c   1.000
_cell.angle_alpha   90.00
_cell.angle_beta   90.00
_cell.angle_gamma   90.00
#
_symmetry.space_group_name_H-M   'P 1'
#
loop_
_entity.id
_entity.type
_entity.pdbx_description
1 polymer ?
#
loop_
_entity_poly.entity_id
_entity_poly.type
_entity_poly.pdbx_seq_one_letter_code
_entity_poly.pdbx_strand_id
1 'polypeptide(L)'
;MAQLNVTNFAAALKLLYPRGLAEILYPKCPLLGWMPKKTDFYGEAADITPMTSGTRGSTNFTSAVNNQGVPTLNRFLVTRVKDYALASIDAEALMASANDKGAIAKGLDTQIRGALYELGRSAAFQLYSDGGGSRGTAAAAPPAGTGVGLTVLQLTNIEDIVHFEVGMFLDNAVDDGNPPTAINSANSTEIGAVNRRLGQITTANGLAWNNAANWGAAVADGEFLFRAGDYGNCATGVSGWVPPNDPGVGGTPAALFGVTRTTDPTRLAGIRIAGGGGVMEEVVFDAVAEAHINGAQPDTLFMNSRKFAELQKSAYAKTWMTVDTDIPGIGYKALSFPTDYGDIKVISDPNCPVSKGYLLARDSWELKSLGEFPHFATDEGLKYMRLANSDAIEFRIRGFWNLCCDKPGHNAVISW
;
A
#
# COMPACT_ATOMS: atom_id res chain seq x y z
N MET A 1 -35.16 13.16 33.93
CA MET A 1 -33.77 13.26 33.44
C MET A 1 -33.77 12.75 31.99
N ALA A 2 -33.52 13.64 31.04
CA ALA A 2 -33.45 13.24 29.64
C ALA A 2 -32.18 12.38 29.44
N GLN A 3 -32.37 11.09 29.30
CA GLN A 3 -31.29 10.19 28.84
C GLN A 3 -30.83 10.70 27.49
N LEU A 4 -29.52 10.89 27.34
CA LEU A 4 -28.88 11.11 26.01
C LEU A 4 -29.24 9.91 25.13
N ASN A 5 -30.24 10.11 24.29
CA ASN A 5 -30.75 9.05 23.43
C ASN A 5 -29.69 8.82 22.35
N VAL A 6 -29.31 7.56 22.19
CA VAL A 6 -28.38 7.04 21.22
C VAL A 6 -28.65 7.57 19.79
N THR A 7 -29.92 7.84 19.46
CA THR A 7 -30.36 8.45 18.21
C THR A 7 -29.80 9.88 18.00
N ASN A 8 -29.65 10.66 19.08
CA ASN A 8 -29.08 12.01 19.00
C ASN A 8 -27.57 11.99 18.81
N PHE A 9 -26.91 10.95 19.30
CA PHE A 9 -25.48 10.74 19.10
C PHE A 9 -25.16 10.28 17.66
N ALA A 10 -25.99 9.41 17.10
CA ALA A 10 -25.92 9.04 15.69
C ALA A 10 -26.16 10.23 14.74
N ALA A 11 -27.03 11.17 15.15
CA ALA A 11 -27.28 12.40 14.41
C ALA A 11 -26.09 13.37 14.46
N ALA A 12 -25.39 13.46 15.61
CA ALA A 12 -24.17 14.26 15.74
C ALA A 12 -23.02 13.69 14.89
N LEU A 13 -22.86 12.36 14.85
CA LEU A 13 -21.92 11.68 13.96
C LEU A 13 -22.29 11.84 12.48
N LYS A 14 -23.59 11.88 12.16
CA LYS A 14 -24.07 12.10 10.80
C LYS A 14 -23.82 13.53 10.30
N LEU A 15 -23.81 14.51 11.23
CA LEU A 15 -23.49 15.90 10.96
C LEU A 15 -21.96 16.13 10.79
N LEU A 16 -21.13 15.39 11.56
CA LEU A 16 -19.68 15.55 11.52
C LEU A 16 -19.00 14.88 10.28
N TYR A 17 -19.59 13.80 9.74
CA TYR A 17 -18.93 12.98 8.72
C TYR A 17 -19.81 12.53 7.54
N PRO A 18 -20.62 13.41 6.90
CA PRO A 18 -21.44 12.98 5.75
C PRO A 18 -20.61 12.69 4.47
N ARG A 19 -19.39 13.25 4.35
CA ARG A 19 -18.47 13.05 3.20
C ARG A 19 -16.98 13.05 3.57
N GLY A 20 -16.62 13.33 4.80
CA GLY A 20 -15.26 13.70 5.21
C GLY A 20 -14.31 12.53 5.51
N LEU A 21 -14.77 11.27 5.53
CA LEU A 21 -13.90 10.11 5.80
C LEU A 21 -12.88 9.91 4.68
N ALA A 22 -13.32 10.00 3.46
CA ALA A 22 -12.46 9.90 2.29
C ALA A 22 -11.48 11.09 2.20
N GLU A 23 -11.94 12.31 2.44
CA GLU A 23 -11.12 13.53 2.38
C GLU A 23 -9.96 13.55 3.38
N ILE A 24 -10.09 12.90 4.54
CA ILE A 24 -9.02 12.82 5.55
C ILE A 24 -7.90 11.87 5.10
N LEU A 25 -8.21 10.84 4.32
CA LEU A 25 -7.25 9.84 3.85
C LEU A 25 -6.46 10.30 2.62
N TYR A 26 -7.13 10.93 1.66
CA TYR A 26 -6.56 11.23 0.35
C TYR A 26 -5.37 12.20 0.35
N PRO A 27 -5.31 13.25 1.17
CA PRO A 27 -4.16 14.15 1.18
C PRO A 27 -2.85 13.50 1.60
N LYS A 28 -2.91 12.37 2.32
CA LYS A 28 -1.73 11.65 2.81
C LYS A 28 -1.29 10.48 1.92
N CYS A 29 -2.12 10.10 0.95
CA CYS A 29 -1.91 8.98 0.04
C CYS A 29 -2.16 9.41 -1.39
N PRO A 30 -1.19 10.07 -2.05
CA PRO A 30 -1.35 10.54 -3.43
C PRO A 30 -1.79 9.45 -4.40
N LEU A 31 -1.22 8.25 -4.27
CA LEU A 31 -1.58 7.11 -5.11
C LEU A 31 -3.05 6.70 -4.94
N LEU A 32 -3.57 6.68 -3.69
CA LEU A 32 -4.98 6.39 -3.42
C LEU A 32 -5.94 7.42 -4.04
N GLY A 33 -5.54 8.70 -4.05
CA GLY A 33 -6.29 9.79 -4.68
C GLY A 33 -6.27 9.73 -6.20
N TRP A 34 -5.16 9.26 -6.77
CA TRP A 34 -4.97 9.17 -8.22
C TRP A 34 -5.71 7.98 -8.85
N MET A 35 -5.87 6.86 -8.13
CA MET A 35 -6.49 5.64 -8.65
C MET A 35 -8.00 5.79 -8.85
N PRO A 36 -8.55 5.32 -10.00
CA PRO A 36 -9.98 5.15 -10.18
C PRO A 36 -10.56 4.15 -9.18
N LYS A 37 -11.73 4.44 -8.62
CA LYS A 37 -12.40 3.61 -7.61
C LYS A 37 -13.68 3.02 -8.16
N LYS A 38 -13.88 1.73 -7.90
CA LYS A 38 -15.11 1.00 -8.21
C LYS A 38 -15.62 0.26 -6.98
N THR A 39 -16.91 0.39 -6.71
CA THR A 39 -17.58 -0.21 -5.54
C THR A 39 -18.33 -1.49 -5.88
N ASP A 40 -18.00 -2.13 -7.00
CA ASP A 40 -18.68 -3.26 -7.60
C ASP A 40 -18.01 -4.61 -7.33
N PHE A 41 -17.21 -4.73 -6.28
CA PHE A 41 -16.50 -5.96 -5.94
C PHE A 41 -17.43 -7.02 -5.32
N TYR A 42 -18.50 -7.37 -6.04
CA TYR A 42 -19.43 -8.44 -5.64
C TYR A 42 -18.88 -9.82 -6.02
N GLY A 43 -19.41 -10.88 -5.39
CA GLY A 43 -18.95 -12.25 -5.60
C GLY A 43 -17.70 -12.60 -4.80
N GLU A 44 -17.04 -13.70 -5.12
CA GLU A 44 -15.84 -14.20 -4.40
C GLU A 44 -14.57 -13.51 -4.86
N ALA A 45 -14.41 -13.31 -6.15
CA ALA A 45 -13.25 -12.67 -6.76
C ALA A 45 -13.65 -11.73 -7.91
N ALA A 46 -12.82 -10.73 -8.19
CA ALA A 46 -12.93 -9.94 -9.40
C ALA A 46 -12.18 -10.63 -10.54
N ASP A 47 -12.84 -10.75 -11.69
CA ASP A 47 -12.29 -11.34 -12.89
C ASP A 47 -11.65 -10.28 -13.79
N ILE A 48 -10.37 -10.45 -14.08
CA ILE A 48 -9.61 -9.59 -15.00
C ILE A 48 -8.99 -10.48 -16.05
N THR A 49 -9.35 -10.27 -17.31
CA THR A 49 -8.94 -11.17 -18.39
C THR A 49 -8.21 -10.43 -19.51
N PRO A 50 -6.91 -10.06 -19.32
CA PRO A 50 -6.10 -9.50 -20.37
C PRO A 50 -5.83 -10.50 -21.48
N MET A 51 -5.87 -10.05 -22.74
CA MET A 51 -5.45 -10.79 -23.90
C MET A 51 -3.95 -10.58 -24.12
N THR A 52 -3.16 -11.65 -24.10
CA THR A 52 -1.71 -11.58 -24.29
C THR A 52 -1.25 -11.91 -25.71
N SER A 53 -2.03 -12.67 -26.47
CA SER A 53 -1.75 -12.90 -27.90
C SER A 53 -3.03 -12.92 -28.73
N GLY A 54 -2.92 -12.42 -29.97
CA GLY A 54 -4.00 -12.48 -30.95
C GLY A 54 -3.97 -13.77 -31.79
N THR A 55 -4.90 -13.86 -32.75
CA THR A 55 -4.86 -14.88 -33.79
C THR A 55 -3.64 -14.68 -34.66
N ARG A 56 -2.92 -15.75 -34.92
CA ARG A 56 -1.76 -15.69 -35.82
C ARG A 56 -2.24 -15.56 -37.27
N GLY A 57 -1.43 -14.97 -38.11
CA GLY A 57 -1.72 -14.76 -39.52
C GLY A 57 -0.49 -14.88 -40.37
N SER A 58 -0.64 -14.66 -41.67
CA SER A 58 0.44 -14.56 -42.66
C SER A 58 0.02 -13.67 -43.83
N THR A 59 0.96 -13.25 -44.65
CA THR A 59 0.70 -12.51 -45.88
C THR A 59 0.13 -13.39 -47.02
N ASN A 60 0.20 -14.70 -46.88
CA ASN A 60 -0.36 -15.67 -47.82
C ASN A 60 -1.50 -16.44 -47.15
N PHE A 61 -2.61 -16.62 -47.87
CA PHE A 61 -3.81 -17.27 -47.37
C PHE A 61 -3.55 -18.70 -46.86
N THR A 62 -2.85 -19.53 -47.63
CA THR A 62 -2.52 -20.91 -47.27
C THR A 62 -1.67 -20.95 -45.97
N SER A 63 -0.68 -20.09 -45.87
CA SER A 63 0.16 -19.96 -44.67
C SER A 63 -0.61 -19.39 -43.50
N ALA A 64 -1.57 -18.47 -43.72
CA ALA A 64 -2.42 -17.93 -42.69
C ALA A 64 -3.36 -19.01 -42.10
N VAL A 65 -3.93 -19.87 -42.91
CA VAL A 65 -4.72 -21.02 -42.47
C VAL A 65 -3.89 -21.98 -41.64
N ASN A 66 -2.66 -22.30 -42.08
CA ASN A 66 -1.76 -23.18 -41.32
C ASN A 66 -1.26 -22.58 -40.01
N ASN A 67 -1.16 -21.25 -39.91
CA ASN A 67 -0.71 -20.53 -38.74
C ASN A 67 -1.89 -20.08 -37.80
N GLN A 68 -3.11 -20.41 -38.17
CA GLN A 68 -4.29 -20.04 -37.38
C GLN A 68 -4.14 -20.51 -35.93
N GLY A 69 -4.29 -19.59 -34.97
CA GLY A 69 -4.24 -19.84 -33.54
C GLY A 69 -5.42 -19.19 -32.83
N VAL A 70 -5.64 -19.62 -31.60
CA VAL A 70 -6.67 -19.04 -30.72
C VAL A 70 -6.01 -17.91 -29.90
N PRO A 71 -6.67 -16.77 -29.71
CA PRO A 71 -6.17 -15.73 -28.80
C PRO A 71 -5.92 -16.29 -27.39
N THR A 72 -4.80 -15.94 -26.80
CA THR A 72 -4.49 -16.34 -25.43
C THR A 72 -5.06 -15.33 -24.44
N LEU A 73 -5.98 -15.79 -23.62
CA LEU A 73 -6.60 -15.01 -22.53
C LEU A 73 -6.05 -15.53 -21.20
N ASN A 74 -5.58 -14.63 -20.35
CA ASN A 74 -5.14 -14.95 -19.01
C ASN A 74 -6.16 -14.37 -18.00
N ARG A 75 -6.60 -15.20 -17.07
CA ARG A 75 -7.67 -14.84 -16.14
C ARG A 75 -7.14 -14.68 -14.72
N PHE A 76 -6.98 -13.43 -14.28
CA PHE A 76 -6.65 -13.12 -12.89
C PHE A 76 -7.91 -13.12 -12.03
N LEU A 77 -7.94 -13.95 -11.00
CA LEU A 77 -9.03 -14.03 -10.02
C LEU A 77 -8.61 -13.27 -8.75
N VAL A 78 -8.82 -11.96 -8.75
CA VAL A 78 -8.41 -11.10 -7.63
C VAL A 78 -9.36 -11.27 -6.46
N THR A 79 -8.84 -11.70 -5.30
CA THR A 79 -9.59 -11.85 -4.05
C THR A 79 -9.59 -10.57 -3.23
N ARG A 80 -10.63 -10.36 -2.41
CA ARG A 80 -10.72 -9.21 -1.49
C ARG A 80 -9.88 -9.42 -0.25
N VAL A 81 -9.27 -8.34 0.22
CA VAL A 81 -8.63 -8.27 1.53
C VAL A 81 -9.48 -7.44 2.48
N LYS A 82 -9.39 -7.75 3.75
CA LYS A 82 -10.13 -7.10 4.83
C LYS A 82 -9.19 -6.19 5.60
N ASP A 83 -9.59 -4.94 5.77
CA ASP A 83 -8.86 -3.97 6.59
C ASP A 83 -9.82 -3.37 7.62
N TYR A 84 -9.43 -3.35 8.90
CA TYR A 84 -10.25 -2.89 10.00
C TYR A 84 -9.51 -1.89 10.87
N ALA A 85 -10.22 -0.85 11.28
CA ALA A 85 -9.79 0.04 12.37
C ALA A 85 -10.91 0.15 13.41
N LEU A 86 -10.54 0.00 14.66
CA LEU A 86 -11.45 -0.01 15.80
C LEU A 86 -11.21 1.21 16.66
N ALA A 87 -12.29 1.83 17.15
CA ALA A 87 -12.24 2.87 18.15
C ALA A 87 -13.23 2.53 19.26
N SER A 88 -12.78 2.41 20.50
CA SER A 88 -13.63 2.10 21.65
C SER A 88 -13.61 3.22 22.67
N ILE A 89 -14.74 3.44 23.33
CA ILE A 89 -14.89 4.40 24.44
C ILE A 89 -15.58 3.69 25.58
N ASP A 90 -14.98 3.80 26.77
CA ASP A 90 -15.53 3.26 27.99
C ASP A 90 -16.81 4.04 28.41
N ALA A 91 -17.82 3.30 28.90
CA ALA A 91 -19.08 3.87 29.35
C ALA A 91 -18.90 4.82 30.56
N GLU A 92 -17.93 4.54 31.45
CA GLU A 92 -17.58 5.42 32.55
C GLU A 92 -17.08 6.78 32.06
N ALA A 93 -16.15 6.78 31.08
CA ALA A 93 -15.66 8.01 30.47
C ALA A 93 -16.78 8.78 29.75
N LEU A 94 -17.71 8.06 29.12
CA LEU A 94 -18.90 8.67 28.50
C LEU A 94 -19.82 9.30 29.52
N MET A 95 -20.07 8.64 30.68
CA MET A 95 -20.91 9.16 31.77
C MET A 95 -20.24 10.33 32.50
N ALA A 96 -18.93 10.26 32.75
CA ALA A 96 -18.19 11.34 33.42
C ALA A 96 -18.18 12.64 32.59
N SER A 97 -18.23 12.54 31.30
CA SER A 97 -18.28 13.67 30.37
C SER A 97 -19.70 14.13 30.01
N ALA A 98 -20.76 13.49 30.57
CA ALA A 98 -22.16 13.78 30.22
C ALA A 98 -22.61 15.23 30.49
N ASN A 99 -21.95 15.93 31.42
CA ASN A 99 -22.22 17.34 31.72
C ASN A 99 -21.49 18.31 30.79
N ASP A 100 -20.46 17.85 30.05
CA ASP A 100 -19.72 18.64 29.06
C ASP A 100 -19.80 18.00 27.68
N LYS A 101 -20.86 18.36 26.95
CA LYS A 101 -21.10 17.87 25.59
C LYS A 101 -19.91 18.12 24.62
N GLY A 102 -19.13 19.17 24.89
CA GLY A 102 -17.95 19.51 24.10
C GLY A 102 -16.79 18.55 24.33
N ALA A 103 -16.59 18.08 25.57
CA ALA A 103 -15.52 17.13 25.90
C ALA A 103 -15.78 15.73 25.30
N ILE A 104 -17.05 15.25 25.37
CA ILE A 104 -17.46 13.97 24.77
C ILE A 104 -17.25 14.00 23.25
N ALA A 105 -17.75 15.03 22.60
CA ALA A 105 -17.66 15.17 21.15
C ALA A 105 -16.20 15.21 20.69
N LYS A 106 -15.32 15.92 21.40
CA LYS A 106 -13.87 15.98 21.10
C LYS A 106 -13.17 14.65 21.35
N GLY A 107 -13.48 13.96 22.44
CA GLY A 107 -12.88 12.65 22.75
C GLY A 107 -13.22 11.61 21.67
N LEU A 108 -14.49 11.53 21.30
CA LEU A 108 -14.97 10.65 20.25
C LEU A 108 -14.36 11.00 18.88
N ASP A 109 -14.34 12.29 18.51
CA ASP A 109 -13.74 12.77 17.27
C ASP A 109 -12.25 12.37 17.18
N THR A 110 -11.52 12.51 18.29
CA THR A 110 -10.11 12.14 18.37
C THR A 110 -9.90 10.64 18.15
N GLN A 111 -10.72 9.78 18.76
CA GLN A 111 -10.64 8.33 18.60
C GLN A 111 -10.98 7.90 17.18
N ILE A 112 -12.03 8.46 16.59
CA ILE A 112 -12.42 8.16 15.19
C ILE A 112 -11.33 8.63 14.22
N ARG A 113 -10.77 9.83 14.41
CA ARG A 113 -9.65 10.33 13.60
C ARG A 113 -8.40 9.47 13.73
N GLY A 114 -8.12 8.97 14.94
CA GLY A 114 -7.03 8.01 15.18
C GLY A 114 -7.22 6.71 14.39
N ALA A 115 -8.40 6.11 14.47
CA ALA A 115 -8.74 4.90 13.73
C ALA A 115 -8.68 5.11 12.20
N LEU A 116 -9.15 6.25 11.71
CA LEU A 116 -9.04 6.62 10.29
C LEU A 116 -7.59 6.83 9.85
N TYR A 117 -6.78 7.45 10.70
CA TYR A 117 -5.37 7.65 10.42
C TYR A 117 -4.64 6.31 10.26
N GLU A 118 -4.91 5.35 11.15
CA GLU A 118 -4.33 4.00 11.06
C GLU A 118 -4.79 3.24 9.82
N LEU A 119 -6.09 3.30 9.48
CA LEU A 119 -6.60 2.68 8.25
C LEU A 119 -5.97 3.33 7.01
N GLY A 120 -5.80 4.66 7.01
CA GLY A 120 -5.17 5.38 5.92
C GLY A 120 -3.71 5.01 5.73
N ARG A 121 -2.96 4.83 6.83
CA ARG A 121 -1.57 4.34 6.77
C ARG A 121 -1.50 2.91 6.27
N SER A 122 -2.39 2.04 6.75
CA SER A 122 -2.49 0.66 6.27
C SER A 122 -2.73 0.63 4.77
N ALA A 123 -3.73 1.36 4.28
CA ALA A 123 -4.03 1.43 2.85
C ALA A 123 -2.87 2.03 2.02
N ALA A 124 -2.24 3.12 2.50
CA ALA A 124 -1.11 3.75 1.82
C ALA A 124 0.09 2.82 1.67
N PHE A 125 0.38 2.05 2.71
CA PHE A 125 1.42 1.02 2.68
C PHE A 125 1.05 -0.13 1.73
N GLN A 126 -0.17 -0.67 1.86
CA GLN A 126 -0.63 -1.82 1.06
C GLN A 126 -0.65 -1.51 -0.45
N LEU A 127 -0.92 -0.27 -0.85
CA LEU A 127 -0.90 0.14 -2.26
C LEU A 127 0.47 -0.03 -2.93
N TYR A 128 1.56 0.02 -2.18
CA TYR A 128 2.92 -0.22 -2.70
C TYR A 128 3.45 -1.62 -2.37
N SER A 129 2.74 -2.40 -1.54
CA SER A 129 3.09 -3.76 -1.15
C SER A 129 2.88 -4.76 -2.30
N ASP A 130 3.47 -5.92 -2.17
CA ASP A 130 3.27 -7.10 -3.04
C ASP A 130 2.14 -8.02 -2.55
N GLY A 131 1.53 -7.71 -1.41
CA GLY A 131 0.51 -8.52 -0.72
C GLY A 131 1.05 -9.30 0.47
N GLY A 132 2.37 -9.42 0.62
CA GLY A 132 3.01 -10.12 1.73
C GLY A 132 2.90 -9.42 3.07
N GLY A 133 2.86 -8.08 3.07
CA GLY A 133 2.68 -7.27 4.28
C GLY A 133 3.95 -6.86 4.99
N SER A 134 5.13 -7.13 4.42
CA SER A 134 6.42 -6.70 4.97
C SER A 134 6.54 -5.18 4.96
N ARG A 135 6.72 -4.57 6.14
CA ARG A 135 6.87 -3.12 6.34
C ARG A 135 8.30 -2.63 6.28
N GLY A 136 9.25 -3.54 6.23
CA GLY A 136 10.68 -3.29 6.18
C GLY A 136 11.46 -4.51 6.64
N THR A 137 12.77 -4.41 6.61
CA THR A 137 13.68 -5.48 7.05
C THR A 137 14.60 -4.99 8.17
N ALA A 138 14.90 -5.87 9.12
CA ALA A 138 15.98 -5.63 10.05
C ALA A 138 17.32 -5.56 9.30
N ALA A 139 18.25 -4.73 9.76
CA ALA A 139 19.57 -4.64 9.12
C ALA A 139 20.34 -5.95 9.33
N ALA A 140 20.81 -6.58 8.27
CA ALA A 140 21.58 -7.82 8.33
C ALA A 140 22.96 -7.65 9.01
N ALA A 141 23.52 -6.43 8.95
CA ALA A 141 24.74 -6.04 9.64
C ALA A 141 24.47 -4.74 10.42
N PRO A 142 23.78 -4.83 11.58
CA PRO A 142 23.37 -3.65 12.32
C PRO A 142 24.59 -2.91 12.93
N PRO A 143 24.52 -1.58 13.06
CA PRO A 143 25.54 -0.79 13.76
C PRO A 143 25.70 -1.25 15.22
N ALA A 144 26.85 -0.99 15.81
CA ALA A 144 27.12 -1.32 17.21
C ALA A 144 26.04 -0.72 18.13
N GLY A 145 25.50 -1.51 19.05
CA GLY A 145 24.43 -1.13 19.96
C GLY A 145 23.01 -1.32 19.39
N THR A 146 22.87 -1.92 18.21
CA THR A 146 21.57 -2.25 17.59
C THR A 146 21.54 -3.68 17.07
N GLY A 147 20.38 -4.24 16.85
CA GLY A 147 20.16 -5.61 16.33
C GLY A 147 19.11 -6.38 17.12
N VAL A 148 18.71 -7.54 16.63
CA VAL A 148 17.66 -8.37 17.28
C VAL A 148 18.06 -8.88 18.67
N GLY A 149 19.36 -9.04 18.93
CA GLY A 149 19.89 -9.41 20.26
C GLY A 149 19.89 -8.28 21.28
N LEU A 150 19.40 -7.08 20.92
CA LEU A 150 19.35 -5.88 21.75
C LEU A 150 17.92 -5.31 21.79
N THR A 151 17.72 -4.27 22.61
CA THR A 151 16.43 -3.57 22.73
C THR A 151 16.15 -2.67 21.53
N VAL A 152 17.21 -2.21 20.85
CA VAL A 152 17.12 -1.30 19.70
C VAL A 152 17.41 -2.07 18.41
N LEU A 153 16.47 -2.07 17.49
CA LEU A 153 16.58 -2.66 16.17
C LEU A 153 16.84 -1.57 15.12
N GLN A 154 17.79 -1.78 14.23
CA GLN A 154 18.07 -0.93 13.08
C GLN A 154 17.35 -1.48 11.85
N LEU A 155 16.66 -0.61 11.09
CA LEU A 155 16.11 -0.96 9.79
C LEU A 155 17.16 -0.91 8.68
N THR A 156 17.05 -1.77 7.69
CA THR A 156 17.90 -1.78 6.49
C THR A 156 17.77 -0.47 5.72
N ASN A 157 16.54 -0.03 5.46
CA ASN A 157 16.25 1.26 4.86
C ASN A 157 15.67 2.20 5.93
N ILE A 158 16.34 3.31 6.15
CA ILE A 158 15.91 4.30 7.15
C ILE A 158 14.53 4.86 6.84
N GLU A 159 14.19 4.98 5.57
CA GLU A 159 12.92 5.52 5.08
C GLU A 159 11.71 4.64 5.43
N ASP A 160 11.90 3.34 5.58
CA ASP A 160 10.83 2.40 5.95
C ASP A 160 10.27 2.70 7.35
N ILE A 161 10.98 3.50 8.16
CA ILE A 161 10.55 3.94 9.48
C ILE A 161 9.18 4.66 9.48
N VAL A 162 8.75 5.18 8.33
CA VAL A 162 7.44 5.81 8.13
C VAL A 162 6.30 4.83 8.43
N HIS A 163 6.53 3.54 8.22
CA HIS A 163 5.54 2.48 8.43
C HIS A 163 5.41 2.00 9.87
N PHE A 164 6.27 2.50 10.79
CA PHE A 164 6.30 2.08 12.19
C PHE A 164 5.83 3.19 13.14
N GLU A 165 5.04 2.83 14.16
CA GLU A 165 4.53 3.73 15.19
C GLU A 165 4.71 3.13 16.59
N VAL A 166 4.80 4.01 17.60
CA VAL A 166 4.81 3.60 19.00
C VAL A 166 3.48 2.91 19.36
N GLY A 167 3.54 1.80 20.08
CA GLY A 167 2.38 0.98 20.42
C GLY A 167 1.99 -0.05 19.37
N MET A 168 2.66 -0.08 18.21
CA MET A 168 2.44 -1.12 17.19
C MET A 168 3.04 -2.44 17.64
N PHE A 169 2.30 -3.53 17.46
CA PHE A 169 2.80 -4.89 17.67
C PHE A 169 3.41 -5.41 16.36
N LEU A 170 4.62 -5.96 16.47
CA LEU A 170 5.37 -6.50 15.36
C LEU A 170 5.59 -8.00 15.47
N ASP A 171 5.47 -8.66 14.33
CA ASP A 171 5.93 -10.02 14.06
C ASP A 171 7.10 -9.99 13.09
N ASN A 172 7.78 -11.12 12.96
CA ASN A 172 8.93 -11.27 12.10
C ASN A 172 8.86 -12.60 11.34
N ALA A 173 9.40 -12.62 10.11
CA ALA A 173 9.51 -13.82 9.29
C ALA A 173 10.77 -13.77 8.40
N VAL A 174 11.20 -14.94 7.95
CA VAL A 174 12.37 -15.09 7.05
C VAL A 174 12.03 -14.59 5.62
N ASP A 175 10.77 -14.73 5.20
CA ASP A 175 10.28 -14.29 3.88
C ASP A 175 9.44 -13.01 3.98
N ASP A 176 9.16 -12.39 2.85
CA ASP A 176 8.38 -11.17 2.72
C ASP A 176 6.85 -11.37 2.85
N GLY A 177 6.41 -12.62 3.07
CA GLY A 177 4.99 -12.99 3.18
C GLY A 177 4.30 -13.24 1.85
N ASN A 178 5.03 -13.28 0.72
CA ASN A 178 4.44 -13.53 -0.60
C ASN A 178 5.29 -14.50 -1.47
N PRO A 179 5.00 -15.81 -1.47
CA PRO A 179 3.98 -16.50 -0.68
C PRO A 179 4.40 -16.67 0.80
N PRO A 180 3.46 -16.62 1.74
CA PRO A 180 3.77 -16.80 3.15
C PRO A 180 4.17 -18.25 3.44
N THR A 181 5.27 -18.45 4.19
CA THR A 181 5.70 -19.78 4.64
C THR A 181 5.45 -19.99 6.12
N ALA A 182 6.06 -19.18 6.98
CA ALA A 182 5.84 -19.22 8.43
C ALA A 182 6.34 -17.94 9.11
N ILE A 183 5.60 -17.50 10.12
CA ILE A 183 6.06 -16.47 11.06
C ILE A 183 7.18 -17.10 11.92
N ASN A 184 8.30 -16.38 12.07
CA ASN A 184 9.45 -16.82 12.87
C ASN A 184 9.35 -16.35 14.33
N SER A 185 8.62 -15.28 14.60
CA SER A 185 8.41 -14.75 15.95
C SER A 185 7.50 -15.66 16.79
N ALA A 186 7.92 -15.94 18.04
CA ALA A 186 7.12 -16.70 19.00
C ALA A 186 5.96 -15.88 19.57
N ASN A 187 6.17 -14.57 19.75
CA ASN A 187 5.19 -13.61 20.27
C ASN A 187 5.29 -12.29 19.50
N SER A 188 4.17 -11.61 19.36
CA SER A 188 4.18 -10.24 18.84
C SER A 188 4.79 -9.28 19.86
N THR A 189 5.68 -8.40 19.43
CA THR A 189 6.44 -7.49 20.32
C THR A 189 6.03 -6.05 20.07
N GLU A 190 5.67 -5.34 21.14
CA GLU A 190 5.24 -3.95 21.08
C GLU A 190 6.43 -2.99 20.91
N ILE A 191 6.27 -1.98 20.07
CA ILE A 191 7.21 -0.86 19.88
C ILE A 191 7.01 0.16 21.01
N GLY A 192 8.06 0.41 21.80
CA GLY A 192 8.06 1.44 22.84
C GLY A 192 8.54 2.80 22.37
N ALA A 193 9.50 2.85 21.42
CA ALA A 193 10.01 4.08 20.86
C ALA A 193 10.44 3.93 19.40
N VAL A 194 10.30 5.02 18.64
CA VAL A 194 10.66 5.11 17.22
C VAL A 194 11.59 6.29 16.99
N ASN A 195 12.82 6.04 16.55
CA ASN A 195 13.76 7.07 16.14
C ASN A 195 13.74 7.23 14.61
N ARG A 196 12.93 8.18 14.13
CA ARG A 196 12.70 8.40 12.68
C ARG A 196 13.95 8.91 11.95
N ARG A 197 14.88 9.55 12.64
CA ARG A 197 16.11 10.07 12.04
C ARG A 197 17.11 8.96 11.73
N LEU A 198 17.21 7.98 12.63
CA LEU A 198 18.20 6.89 12.52
C LEU A 198 17.58 5.61 11.93
N GLY A 199 16.26 5.54 11.72
CA GLY A 199 15.59 4.33 11.27
C GLY A 199 15.64 3.21 12.32
N GLN A 200 15.43 3.56 13.60
CA GLN A 200 15.54 2.62 14.73
C GLN A 200 14.22 2.50 15.47
N ILE A 201 13.93 1.29 15.90
CA ILE A 201 12.78 0.96 16.75
C ILE A 201 13.25 0.28 18.03
N THR A 202 12.55 0.53 19.13
CA THR A 202 12.91 0.00 20.46
C THR A 202 11.72 -0.74 21.06
N THR A 203 11.96 -1.84 21.78
CA THR A 203 10.93 -2.60 22.46
C THR A 203 10.29 -1.80 23.60
N ALA A 204 8.99 -2.00 23.85
CA ALA A 204 8.28 -1.35 24.96
C ALA A 204 8.65 -1.92 26.33
N ASN A 205 8.95 -3.21 26.41
CA ASN A 205 9.26 -3.92 27.65
C ASN A 205 10.73 -3.85 28.07
N GLY A 206 11.60 -3.21 27.30
CA GLY A 206 13.03 -3.08 27.59
C GLY A 206 13.85 -4.37 27.47
N LEU A 207 13.28 -5.45 26.93
CA LEU A 207 13.96 -6.70 26.63
C LEU A 207 14.45 -6.71 25.17
N ALA A 208 15.47 -7.54 24.89
CA ALA A 208 15.92 -7.75 23.52
C ALA A 208 14.80 -8.29 22.62
N TRP A 209 14.85 -8.00 21.32
CA TRP A 209 13.86 -8.48 20.36
C TRP A 209 13.82 -10.01 20.29
N ASN A 210 14.97 -10.70 20.34
CA ASN A 210 15.06 -12.15 20.36
C ASN A 210 14.86 -12.79 21.76
N ASN A 211 14.41 -12.03 22.76
CA ASN A 211 14.07 -12.59 24.08
C ASN A 211 12.87 -13.54 23.95
N ALA A 212 12.79 -14.56 24.82
CA ALA A 212 11.70 -15.53 24.83
C ALA A 212 10.30 -14.91 25.09
N ALA A 213 10.23 -13.75 25.76
CA ALA A 213 8.99 -12.99 25.96
C ALA A 213 8.59 -12.17 24.73
N ASN A 214 9.50 -11.97 23.78
CA ASN A 214 9.35 -11.25 22.53
C ASN A 214 9.34 -12.25 21.35
N TRP A 215 10.12 -11.99 20.31
CA TRP A 215 10.15 -12.86 19.14
C TRP A 215 10.76 -14.24 19.37
N GLY A 216 11.62 -14.42 20.37
CA GLY A 216 12.30 -15.67 20.64
C GLY A 216 13.67 -15.81 19.97
N ALA A 217 14.42 -16.82 20.37
CA ALA A 217 15.83 -16.98 19.98
C ALA A 217 16.06 -17.42 18.52
N ALA A 218 15.02 -17.81 17.80
CA ALA A 218 15.12 -18.26 16.40
C ALA A 218 15.29 -17.10 15.40
N VAL A 219 15.01 -15.88 15.84
CA VAL A 219 15.01 -14.68 14.99
C VAL A 219 16.42 -14.16 14.76
N ALA A 220 16.73 -13.80 13.54
CA ALA A 220 18.02 -13.28 13.11
C ALA A 220 17.92 -11.86 12.51
N ASP A 221 19.06 -11.17 12.49
CA ASP A 221 19.20 -9.91 11.73
C ASP A 221 19.02 -10.18 10.23
N GLY A 222 18.42 -9.22 9.51
CA GLY A 222 18.13 -9.36 8.09
C GLY A 222 16.73 -9.88 7.76
N GLU A 223 15.94 -10.27 8.74
CA GLU A 223 14.58 -10.77 8.55
C GLU A 223 13.55 -9.65 8.35
N PHE A 224 12.39 -10.03 7.78
CA PHE A 224 11.30 -9.12 7.45
C PHE A 224 10.42 -8.83 8.67
N LEU A 225 9.90 -7.60 8.72
CA LEU A 225 9.10 -7.08 9.84
C LEU A 225 7.67 -6.82 9.38
N PHE A 226 6.71 -7.29 10.16
CA PHE A 226 5.28 -7.20 9.89
C PHE A 226 4.55 -6.57 11.08
N ARG A 227 3.47 -5.85 10.81
CA ARG A 227 2.49 -5.58 11.86
C ARG A 227 1.79 -6.90 12.20
N ALA A 228 1.53 -7.16 13.46
CA ALA A 228 0.86 -8.37 13.91
C ALA A 228 -0.45 -8.61 13.16
N GLY A 229 -0.57 -9.77 12.52
CA GLY A 229 -1.70 -10.16 11.69
C GLY A 229 -1.66 -9.75 10.21
N ASP A 230 -0.68 -8.97 9.77
CA ASP A 230 -0.54 -8.54 8.37
C ASP A 230 0.17 -9.57 7.47
N TYR A 231 0.93 -10.51 8.05
CA TYR A 231 1.71 -11.50 7.30
C TYR A 231 0.86 -12.32 6.34
N GLY A 232 1.09 -12.16 5.03
CA GLY A 232 0.34 -12.83 3.96
C GLY A 232 -1.13 -12.40 3.81
N ASN A 233 -1.58 -11.36 4.53
CA ASN A 233 -2.97 -10.91 4.56
C ASN A 233 -3.22 -9.51 3.99
N CYS A 234 -2.20 -8.87 3.41
CA CYS A 234 -2.31 -7.54 2.86
C CYS A 234 -2.84 -7.52 1.43
N ALA A 235 -3.39 -6.37 1.00
CA ALA A 235 -3.79 -6.19 -0.38
C ALA A 235 -2.57 -6.21 -1.33
N THR A 236 -2.77 -6.78 -2.50
CA THR A 236 -1.75 -6.81 -3.55
C THR A 236 -1.71 -5.46 -4.24
N GLY A 237 -0.73 -4.64 -3.88
CA GLY A 237 -0.51 -3.32 -4.45
C GLY A 237 0.28 -3.34 -5.77
N VAL A 238 0.84 -2.17 -6.09
CA VAL A 238 1.58 -1.97 -7.35
C VAL A 238 2.78 -2.91 -7.46
N SER A 239 3.52 -3.15 -6.37
CA SER A 239 4.68 -4.04 -6.37
C SER A 239 4.33 -5.50 -6.66
N GLY A 240 3.13 -5.96 -6.30
CA GLY A 240 2.68 -7.31 -6.63
C GLY A 240 2.32 -7.48 -8.10
N TRP A 241 1.70 -6.46 -8.70
CA TRP A 241 1.34 -6.45 -10.12
C TRP A 241 2.55 -6.19 -11.04
N VAL A 242 3.40 -5.22 -10.64
CA VAL A 242 4.61 -4.80 -11.38
C VAL A 242 5.83 -4.97 -10.47
N PRO A 243 6.30 -6.21 -10.28
CA PRO A 243 7.38 -6.51 -9.36
C PRO A 243 8.74 -6.02 -9.89
N PRO A 244 9.69 -5.69 -8.98
CA PRO A 244 11.04 -5.24 -9.38
C PRO A 244 11.90 -6.32 -10.00
N ASN A 245 11.64 -7.60 -9.71
CA ASN A 245 12.32 -8.75 -10.28
C ASN A 245 11.39 -9.50 -11.23
N ASP A 246 11.96 -10.32 -12.11
CA ASP A 246 11.18 -11.19 -12.98
C ASP A 246 10.36 -12.20 -12.15
N PRO A 247 9.14 -12.54 -12.60
CA PRO A 247 8.36 -13.60 -11.97
C PRO A 247 9.14 -14.92 -11.88
N GLY A 248 9.19 -15.49 -10.67
CA GLY A 248 9.97 -16.68 -10.37
C GLY A 248 11.44 -16.43 -10.01
N VAL A 249 11.87 -15.17 -9.92
CA VAL A 249 13.25 -14.79 -9.59
C VAL A 249 13.26 -13.83 -8.40
N GLY A 250 14.27 -13.93 -7.54
CA GLY A 250 14.52 -12.97 -6.46
C GLY A 250 13.38 -12.81 -5.45
N GLY A 251 12.68 -13.89 -5.11
CA GLY A 251 11.55 -13.89 -4.19
C GLY A 251 10.20 -13.54 -4.83
N THR A 252 10.18 -13.02 -6.06
CA THR A 252 8.92 -12.70 -6.75
C THR A 252 8.18 -13.97 -7.15
N PRO A 253 6.90 -14.17 -6.78
CA PRO A 253 6.14 -15.35 -7.17
C PRO A 253 5.98 -15.48 -8.69
N ALA A 254 6.15 -16.71 -9.20
CA ALA A 254 5.97 -17.02 -10.62
C ALA A 254 4.52 -16.80 -11.07
N ALA A 255 3.55 -17.02 -10.16
CA ALA A 255 2.12 -16.85 -10.39
C ALA A 255 1.54 -15.74 -9.53
N LEU A 256 0.52 -15.05 -10.07
CA LEU A 256 -0.30 -14.08 -9.34
C LEU A 256 -1.77 -14.34 -9.66
N PHE A 257 -2.62 -14.43 -8.64
CA PHE A 257 -4.07 -14.65 -8.78
C PHE A 257 -4.44 -15.77 -9.76
N GLY A 258 -3.67 -16.88 -9.74
CA GLY A 258 -3.89 -18.06 -10.58
C GLY A 258 -3.25 -18.00 -11.97
N VAL A 259 -2.62 -16.91 -12.36
CA VAL A 259 -1.94 -16.76 -13.65
C VAL A 259 -0.43 -16.90 -13.49
N THR A 260 0.17 -17.82 -14.26
CA THR A 260 1.63 -17.99 -14.37
C THR A 260 2.20 -16.90 -15.27
N ARG A 261 2.98 -15.97 -14.68
CA ARG A 261 3.50 -14.77 -15.36
C ARG A 261 4.83 -14.98 -16.06
N THR A 262 5.50 -16.11 -15.84
CA THR A 262 6.78 -16.46 -16.46
C THR A 262 6.67 -16.73 -17.96
N THR A 263 5.48 -16.95 -18.50
CA THR A 263 5.24 -17.17 -19.94
C THR A 263 5.38 -15.92 -20.78
N ASP A 264 5.00 -14.76 -20.23
CA ASP A 264 5.19 -13.44 -20.83
C ASP A 264 5.36 -12.41 -19.71
N PRO A 265 6.57 -12.32 -19.12
CA PRO A 265 6.80 -11.50 -17.94
C PRO A 265 6.61 -10.00 -18.19
N THR A 266 6.79 -9.54 -19.41
CA THR A 266 6.59 -8.12 -19.77
C THR A 266 5.10 -7.77 -19.80
N ARG A 267 4.27 -8.57 -20.47
CA ARG A 267 2.84 -8.28 -20.61
C ARG A 267 2.04 -8.60 -19.35
N LEU A 268 2.45 -9.62 -18.58
CA LEU A 268 1.73 -10.11 -17.42
C LEU A 268 2.24 -9.56 -16.08
N ALA A 269 3.44 -8.94 -16.05
CA ALA A 269 4.03 -8.43 -14.82
C ALA A 269 4.73 -7.06 -14.99
N GLY A 270 4.48 -6.35 -16.09
CA GLY A 270 5.04 -5.05 -16.36
C GLY A 270 6.50 -5.04 -16.82
N ILE A 271 7.05 -3.86 -17.00
CA ILE A 271 8.39 -3.62 -17.52
C ILE A 271 9.33 -3.28 -16.36
N ARG A 272 10.51 -3.85 -16.34
CA ARG A 272 11.54 -3.64 -15.31
C ARG A 272 12.73 -2.92 -15.88
N ILE A 273 13.11 -1.81 -15.23
CA ILE A 273 14.19 -0.94 -15.67
C ILE A 273 15.20 -0.78 -14.55
N ALA A 274 16.44 -1.10 -14.83
CA ALA A 274 17.54 -0.91 -13.89
C ALA A 274 18.11 0.50 -14.07
N GLY A 275 18.07 1.33 -13.03
CA GLY A 275 18.62 2.68 -13.05
C GLY A 275 20.16 2.73 -13.08
N GLY A 276 20.82 1.62 -12.69
CA GLY A 276 22.26 1.41 -12.89
C GLY A 276 23.21 2.47 -12.33
N GLY A 277 22.73 3.38 -11.46
CA GLY A 277 23.53 4.53 -10.99
C GLY A 277 23.69 5.64 -12.03
N GLY A 278 22.92 5.62 -13.13
CA GLY A 278 22.89 6.68 -14.13
C GLY A 278 22.23 7.98 -13.61
N VAL A 279 22.28 9.02 -14.45
CA VAL A 279 21.60 10.29 -14.16
C VAL A 279 20.07 10.01 -14.13
N MET A 280 19.43 10.46 -13.08
CA MET A 280 18.03 10.07 -12.80
C MET A 280 17.06 10.45 -13.92
N GLU A 281 17.27 11.58 -14.59
CA GLU A 281 16.44 12.03 -15.71
C GLU A 281 16.61 11.11 -16.93
N GLU A 282 17.83 10.70 -17.23
CA GLU A 282 18.12 9.78 -18.34
C GLU A 282 17.41 8.45 -18.11
N VAL A 283 17.48 7.93 -16.87
CA VAL A 283 16.78 6.69 -16.50
C VAL A 283 15.26 6.82 -16.66
N VAL A 284 14.68 7.97 -16.35
CA VAL A 284 13.24 8.21 -16.55
C VAL A 284 12.89 8.24 -18.04
N PHE A 285 13.71 8.92 -18.89
CA PHE A 285 13.48 8.92 -20.36
C PHE A 285 13.64 7.53 -20.95
N ASP A 286 14.67 6.79 -20.54
CA ASP A 286 14.88 5.40 -21.00
C ASP A 286 13.70 4.50 -20.57
N ALA A 287 13.19 4.69 -19.35
CA ALA A 287 12.02 3.99 -18.85
C ALA A 287 10.78 4.23 -19.70
N VAL A 288 10.56 5.47 -20.08
CA VAL A 288 9.44 5.85 -20.95
C VAL A 288 9.60 5.28 -22.34
N ALA A 289 10.80 5.38 -22.91
CA ALA A 289 11.11 4.83 -24.24
C ALA A 289 10.92 3.29 -24.28
N GLU A 290 11.40 2.58 -23.26
CA GLU A 290 11.24 1.13 -23.13
C GLU A 290 9.76 0.74 -22.97
N ALA A 291 9.03 1.47 -22.12
CA ALA A 291 7.58 1.28 -21.95
C ALA A 291 6.86 1.43 -23.29
N HIS A 292 7.24 2.44 -24.07
CA HIS A 292 6.62 2.74 -25.34
C HIS A 292 6.95 1.70 -26.43
N ILE A 293 8.19 1.21 -26.48
CA ILE A 293 8.59 0.10 -27.38
C ILE A 293 7.69 -1.13 -27.13
N ASN A 294 7.29 -1.37 -25.90
CA ASN A 294 6.39 -2.44 -25.51
C ASN A 294 4.89 -2.10 -25.68
N GLY A 295 4.56 -0.94 -26.26
CA GLY A 295 3.19 -0.49 -26.53
C GLY A 295 2.46 0.12 -25.34
N ALA A 296 3.18 0.46 -24.27
CA ALA A 296 2.63 1.13 -23.10
C ALA A 296 2.59 2.64 -23.30
N GLN A 297 1.63 3.31 -22.64
CA GLN A 297 1.50 4.77 -22.60
C GLN A 297 1.32 5.22 -21.14
N PRO A 298 2.38 5.17 -20.34
CA PRO A 298 2.32 5.61 -18.97
C PRO A 298 2.18 7.14 -18.91
N ASP A 299 1.44 7.63 -17.90
CA ASP A 299 1.14 9.06 -17.73
C ASP A 299 1.70 9.64 -16.43
N THR A 300 2.00 8.78 -15.46
CA THR A 300 2.38 9.23 -14.11
C THR A 300 3.51 8.38 -13.52
N LEU A 301 4.53 9.05 -12.99
CA LEU A 301 5.63 8.44 -12.25
C LEU A 301 5.47 8.73 -10.75
N PHE A 302 5.34 7.69 -9.94
CA PHE A 302 5.40 7.79 -8.48
C PHE A 302 6.79 7.45 -7.98
N MET A 303 7.32 8.28 -7.09
CA MET A 303 8.62 8.07 -6.47
C MET A 303 8.67 8.57 -5.03
N ASN A 304 9.63 8.06 -4.27
CA ASN A 304 9.85 8.53 -2.89
C ASN A 304 10.26 10.00 -2.86
N SER A 305 9.85 10.72 -1.80
CA SER A 305 10.15 12.15 -1.61
C SER A 305 11.65 12.47 -1.62
N ARG A 306 12.51 11.55 -1.16
CA ARG A 306 13.96 11.72 -1.20
C ARG A 306 14.47 11.67 -2.64
N LYS A 307 14.03 10.71 -3.43
CA LYS A 307 14.38 10.59 -4.84
C LYS A 307 13.82 11.73 -5.68
N PHE A 308 12.62 12.20 -5.35
CA PHE A 308 12.05 13.40 -5.94
C PHE A 308 12.90 14.64 -5.69
N ALA A 309 13.43 14.81 -4.47
CA ALA A 309 14.33 15.91 -4.15
C ALA A 309 15.68 15.81 -4.87
N GLU A 310 16.20 14.60 -5.09
CA GLU A 310 17.39 14.35 -5.91
C GLU A 310 17.15 14.76 -7.37
N LEU A 311 16.02 14.37 -7.93
CA LEU A 311 15.58 14.76 -9.27
C LEU A 311 15.48 16.29 -9.42
N GLN A 312 14.91 16.98 -8.43
CA GLN A 312 14.82 18.44 -8.43
C GLN A 312 16.17 19.15 -8.35
N LYS A 313 17.18 18.54 -7.75
CA LYS A 313 18.52 19.12 -7.61
C LYS A 313 19.35 19.03 -8.87
N SER A 314 18.99 18.15 -9.78
CA SER A 314 19.74 18.00 -11.02
C SER A 314 19.66 19.27 -11.88
N ALA A 315 20.69 19.52 -12.66
CA ALA A 315 20.75 20.74 -13.49
C ALA A 315 19.71 20.71 -14.64
N TYR A 316 19.45 19.52 -15.17
CA TYR A 316 18.47 19.31 -16.23
C TYR A 316 17.03 19.54 -15.76
N ALA A 317 16.69 19.04 -14.61
CA ALA A 317 15.37 19.21 -14.01
C ALA A 317 14.97 20.69 -13.85
N LYS A 318 15.93 21.57 -13.57
CA LYS A 318 15.70 23.02 -13.42
C LYS A 318 15.32 23.72 -14.73
N THR A 319 15.73 23.19 -15.87
CA THR A 319 15.56 23.83 -17.19
C THR A 319 14.32 23.34 -17.93
N TRP A 320 13.88 22.12 -17.68
CA TRP A 320 12.84 21.43 -18.48
C TRP A 320 11.53 21.17 -17.75
N MET A 321 11.46 21.50 -16.45
CA MET A 321 10.29 21.20 -15.64
C MET A 321 9.30 22.34 -15.57
N THR A 322 8.11 22.14 -16.07
CA THR A 322 6.93 22.94 -15.74
C THR A 322 6.28 22.39 -14.47
N VAL A 323 6.02 23.25 -13.49
CA VAL A 323 5.26 22.90 -12.30
C VAL A 323 3.79 22.92 -12.69
N ASP A 324 3.18 21.75 -12.89
CA ASP A 324 1.73 21.64 -13.09
C ASP A 324 1.04 21.69 -11.72
N THR A 325 0.16 22.67 -11.53
CA THR A 325 -0.49 22.95 -10.24
C THR A 325 -1.84 22.26 -10.08
N ASP A 326 -2.38 21.68 -11.15
CA ASP A 326 -3.77 21.21 -11.18
C ASP A 326 -3.87 19.69 -11.43
N ILE A 327 -3.58 18.90 -10.38
CA ILE A 327 -4.13 17.53 -10.32
C ILE A 327 -5.40 17.59 -9.49
N PRO A 328 -6.59 17.43 -10.07
CA PRO A 328 -7.85 17.48 -9.34
C PRO A 328 -7.87 16.43 -8.22
N GLY A 329 -8.05 16.86 -6.98
CA GLY A 329 -8.19 15.99 -5.81
C GLY A 329 -6.90 15.64 -5.07
N ILE A 330 -5.72 16.04 -5.55
CA ILE A 330 -4.43 15.76 -4.90
C ILE A 330 -3.73 17.10 -4.67
N GLY A 331 -3.73 17.66 -3.51
CA GLY A 331 -3.09 18.94 -3.17
C GLY A 331 -1.54 18.96 -3.28
N TYR A 332 -0.93 18.21 -4.20
CA TYR A 332 0.53 18.09 -4.40
C TYR A 332 0.96 18.76 -5.71
N LYS A 333 2.13 19.37 -5.69
CA LYS A 333 2.80 19.87 -6.88
C LYS A 333 3.43 18.70 -7.63
N ALA A 334 3.08 18.50 -8.89
CA ALA A 334 3.71 17.56 -9.80
C ALA A 334 4.75 18.27 -10.66
N LEU A 335 5.81 17.53 -11.00
CA LEU A 335 6.76 17.93 -12.04
C LEU A 335 6.31 17.27 -13.34
N SER A 336 6.34 17.99 -14.47
CA SER A 336 6.01 17.44 -15.77
C SER A 336 7.26 17.29 -16.62
N PHE A 337 7.44 16.10 -17.18
CA PHE A 337 8.48 15.77 -18.14
C PHE A 337 7.86 15.67 -19.54
N PRO A 338 8.22 16.51 -20.51
CA PRO A 338 7.77 16.34 -21.88
C PRO A 338 8.46 15.13 -22.50
N THR A 339 7.68 14.20 -23.04
CA THR A 339 8.15 13.04 -23.79
C THR A 339 7.50 12.98 -25.17
N ASP A 340 7.96 12.10 -26.04
CA ASP A 340 7.46 11.93 -27.41
C ASP A 340 5.96 11.62 -27.49
N TYR A 341 5.38 11.14 -26.39
CA TYR A 341 3.97 10.71 -26.29
C TYR A 341 3.10 11.55 -25.35
N GLY A 342 3.64 12.64 -24.84
CA GLY A 342 2.93 13.54 -23.93
C GLY A 342 3.71 13.81 -22.66
N ASP A 343 3.12 14.55 -21.77
CA ASP A 343 3.73 14.96 -20.51
C ASP A 343 3.55 13.89 -19.44
N ILE A 344 4.65 13.41 -18.87
CA ILE A 344 4.63 12.51 -17.72
C ILE A 344 4.66 13.33 -16.44
N LYS A 345 3.67 13.10 -15.58
CA LYS A 345 3.56 13.75 -14.28
C LYS A 345 4.34 12.96 -13.24
N VAL A 346 5.29 13.60 -12.56
CA VAL A 346 6.04 12.99 -11.47
C VAL A 346 5.45 13.44 -10.14
N ILE A 347 4.99 12.47 -9.34
CA ILE A 347 4.36 12.70 -8.04
C ILE A 347 5.23 12.12 -6.95
N SER A 348 5.49 12.94 -5.91
CA SER A 348 6.18 12.50 -4.70
C SER A 348 5.20 11.82 -3.76
N ASP A 349 5.51 10.58 -3.35
CA ASP A 349 4.77 9.86 -2.33
C ASP A 349 5.74 9.29 -1.28
N PRO A 350 5.63 9.69 -0.01
CA PRO A 350 6.52 9.19 1.06
C PRO A 350 6.36 7.68 1.33
N ASN A 351 5.24 7.08 0.92
CA ASN A 351 4.99 5.64 1.09
C ASN A 351 5.61 4.79 -0.04
N CYS A 352 6.04 5.42 -1.13
CA CYS A 352 6.75 4.73 -2.20
C CYS A 352 8.14 4.29 -1.69
N PRO A 353 8.56 3.02 -1.90
CA PRO A 353 9.89 2.57 -1.52
C PRO A 353 10.98 3.42 -2.17
N VAL A 354 12.02 3.79 -1.38
CA VAL A 354 13.09 4.69 -1.85
C VAL A 354 13.91 4.10 -3.01
N SER A 355 14.02 2.76 -3.03
CA SER A 355 14.78 2.04 -4.07
C SER A 355 14.02 1.87 -5.39
N LYS A 356 12.75 2.30 -5.46
CA LYS A 356 11.87 2.04 -6.60
C LYS A 356 11.14 3.30 -7.05
N GLY A 357 10.84 3.36 -8.35
CA GLY A 357 9.90 4.30 -8.94
C GLY A 357 8.90 3.53 -9.79
N TYR A 358 7.62 3.94 -9.77
CA TYR A 358 6.57 3.28 -10.54
C TYR A 358 6.01 4.21 -11.58
N LEU A 359 6.23 3.85 -12.85
CA LEU A 359 5.70 4.53 -14.01
C LEU A 359 4.39 3.85 -14.41
N LEU A 360 3.28 4.52 -14.20
CA LEU A 360 1.94 3.93 -14.26
C LEU A 360 1.08 4.59 -15.33
N ALA A 361 0.25 3.79 -15.98
CA ALA A 361 -0.82 4.22 -16.87
C ALA A 361 -2.16 4.18 -16.13
N ARG A 362 -2.79 5.33 -15.88
CA ARG A 362 -3.96 5.46 -15.04
C ARG A 362 -5.15 4.61 -15.49
N ASP A 363 -5.32 4.45 -16.79
CA ASP A 363 -6.41 3.68 -17.39
C ASP A 363 -6.31 2.16 -17.15
N SER A 364 -5.12 1.68 -16.72
CA SER A 364 -4.88 0.27 -16.44
C SER A 364 -5.20 -0.13 -14.99
N TRP A 365 -5.50 0.83 -14.11
CA TRP A 365 -5.66 0.58 -12.68
C TRP A 365 -7.07 0.84 -12.20
N GLU A 366 -7.53 -0.02 -11.29
CA GLU A 366 -8.81 0.12 -10.59
C GLU A 366 -8.67 -0.34 -9.14
N LEU A 367 -9.05 0.52 -8.20
CA LEU A 367 -9.24 0.10 -6.82
C LEU A 367 -10.67 -0.41 -6.69
N LYS A 368 -10.82 -1.73 -6.57
CA LYS A 368 -12.13 -2.35 -6.38
C LYS A 368 -12.43 -2.57 -4.91
N SER A 369 -13.63 -2.19 -4.48
CA SER A 369 -14.09 -2.36 -3.10
C SER A 369 -15.53 -2.87 -3.04
N LEU A 370 -15.86 -3.57 -1.95
CA LEU A 370 -17.24 -3.95 -1.63
C LEU A 370 -17.88 -2.80 -0.85
N GLY A 371 -18.64 -1.96 -1.56
CA GLY A 371 -19.16 -0.72 -1.01
C GLY A 371 -18.11 0.40 -0.93
N GLU A 372 -18.44 1.50 -0.27
CA GLU A 372 -17.51 2.64 -0.12
C GLU A 372 -16.30 2.24 0.70
N PHE A 373 -15.12 2.75 0.32
CA PHE A 373 -13.89 2.54 1.06
C PHE A 373 -13.30 3.89 1.52
N PRO A 374 -13.04 4.08 2.81
CA PRO A 374 -13.48 3.29 3.96
C PRO A 374 -14.95 3.58 4.34
N HIS A 375 -15.60 2.69 5.10
CA HIS A 375 -16.93 2.95 5.62
C HIS A 375 -17.09 2.46 7.07
N PHE A 376 -18.03 3.08 7.81
CA PHE A 376 -18.42 2.58 9.11
C PHE A 376 -19.22 1.28 8.98
N ALA A 377 -18.90 0.28 9.80
CA ALA A 377 -19.75 -0.88 9.96
C ALA A 377 -21.08 -0.42 10.58
N THR A 378 -22.17 -0.63 9.85
CA THR A 378 -23.51 -0.38 10.34
C THR A 378 -24.21 -1.72 10.51
N ASP A 379 -24.48 -2.09 11.77
CA ASP A 379 -25.31 -3.25 12.06
C ASP A 379 -26.68 -2.74 12.56
N GLU A 380 -27.77 -3.24 11.98
CA GLU A 380 -29.14 -2.81 12.26
C GLU A 380 -29.39 -1.29 12.18
N GLY A 381 -28.58 -0.59 11.33
CA GLY A 381 -28.64 0.87 11.17
C GLY A 381 -27.89 1.66 12.24
N LEU A 382 -27.25 1.01 13.21
CA LEU A 382 -26.41 1.64 14.24
C LEU A 382 -24.94 1.63 13.79
N LYS A 383 -24.24 2.76 14.00
CA LYS A 383 -22.80 2.91 13.67
C LYS A 383 -21.87 2.51 14.82
N TYR A 384 -22.40 2.01 15.91
CA TYR A 384 -21.67 1.59 17.10
C TYR A 384 -22.25 0.30 17.65
N MET A 385 -21.40 -0.47 18.29
CA MET A 385 -21.75 -1.73 18.93
C MET A 385 -21.38 -1.67 20.41
N ARG A 386 -22.17 -2.31 21.27
CA ARG A 386 -21.74 -2.60 22.63
C ARG A 386 -20.86 -3.83 22.63
N LEU A 387 -19.73 -3.75 23.35
CA LEU A 387 -18.89 -4.92 23.55
C LEU A 387 -19.55 -5.85 24.58
N ALA A 388 -19.64 -7.15 24.26
CA ALA A 388 -20.26 -8.13 25.14
C ALA A 388 -19.47 -8.37 26.43
N ASN A 389 -18.15 -8.14 26.40
CA ASN A 389 -17.23 -8.46 27.50
C ASN A 389 -16.72 -7.21 28.25
N SER A 390 -17.17 -6.01 27.90
CA SER A 390 -16.82 -4.78 28.59
C SER A 390 -17.96 -3.76 28.47
N ASP A 391 -18.07 -2.87 29.45
CA ASP A 391 -19.03 -1.75 29.40
C ASP A 391 -18.47 -0.61 28.55
N ALA A 392 -18.27 -0.90 27.25
CA ALA A 392 -17.72 0.04 26.29
C ALA A 392 -18.53 0.06 25.00
N ILE A 393 -18.45 1.16 24.28
CA ILE A 393 -19.02 1.35 22.94
C ILE A 393 -17.89 1.30 21.93
N GLU A 394 -18.03 0.49 20.90
CA GLU A 394 -17.04 0.30 19.83
C GLU A 394 -17.57 0.82 18.50
N PHE A 395 -16.73 1.56 17.81
CA PHE A 395 -16.92 1.97 16.43
C PHE A 395 -15.97 1.17 15.55
N ARG A 396 -16.51 0.56 14.50
CA ARG A 396 -15.75 -0.23 13.53
C ARG A 396 -15.74 0.48 12.20
N ILE A 397 -14.53 0.78 11.72
CA ILE A 397 -14.30 1.26 10.37
C ILE A 397 -13.69 0.10 9.61
N ARG A 398 -14.23 -0.21 8.46
CA ARG A 398 -13.81 -1.36 7.67
C ARG A 398 -13.68 -1.02 6.19
N GLY A 399 -12.85 -1.81 5.53
CA GLY A 399 -12.73 -1.81 4.09
C GLY A 399 -12.54 -3.23 3.58
N PHE A 400 -13.24 -3.59 2.51
CA PHE A 400 -13.06 -4.84 1.78
C PHE A 400 -12.65 -4.46 0.37
N TRP A 401 -11.38 -4.59 0.04
CA TRP A 401 -10.85 -4.03 -1.19
C TRP A 401 -9.66 -4.83 -1.73
N ASN A 402 -9.30 -4.61 -2.96
CA ASN A 402 -7.99 -4.95 -3.51
C ASN A 402 -7.71 -4.07 -4.73
N LEU A 403 -6.45 -4.03 -5.15
CA LEU A 403 -6.02 -3.32 -6.35
C LEU A 403 -6.07 -4.26 -7.54
N CYS A 404 -6.65 -3.79 -8.63
CA CYS A 404 -6.79 -4.49 -9.90
C CYS A 404 -5.99 -3.78 -10.99
N CYS A 405 -5.33 -4.55 -11.85
CA CYS A 405 -4.63 -4.02 -13.02
C CYS A 405 -5.06 -4.80 -14.28
N ASP A 406 -5.70 -4.11 -15.23
CA ASP A 406 -6.18 -4.72 -16.46
C ASP A 406 -5.05 -4.95 -17.48
N LYS A 407 -4.02 -4.10 -17.46
CA LYS A 407 -2.92 -4.11 -18.42
C LYS A 407 -1.57 -3.96 -17.70
N PRO A 408 -1.08 -5.00 -17.01
CA PRO A 408 0.18 -4.91 -16.28
C PRO A 408 1.35 -4.47 -17.17
N GLY A 409 1.40 -4.93 -18.41
CA GLY A 409 2.43 -4.59 -19.39
C GLY A 409 2.48 -3.11 -19.82
N HIS A 410 1.46 -2.30 -19.46
CA HIS A 410 1.48 -0.86 -19.71
C HIS A 410 2.16 -0.06 -18.59
N ASN A 411 2.69 -0.74 -17.60
CA ASN A 411 3.31 -0.14 -16.42
C ASN A 411 4.75 -0.58 -16.30
N ALA A 412 5.60 0.26 -15.72
CA ALA A 412 7.00 -0.05 -15.50
C ALA A 412 7.43 0.23 -14.07
N VAL A 413 8.40 -0.54 -13.58
CA VAL A 413 9.11 -0.28 -12.32
C VAL A 413 10.56 0.08 -12.64
N ILE A 414 11.03 1.15 -12.01
CA ILE A 414 12.40 1.61 -12.07
C ILE A 414 13.08 1.23 -10.76
N SER A 415 14.20 0.52 -10.81
CA SER A 415 15.04 0.22 -9.65
C SER A 415 16.24 1.16 -9.64
N TRP A 416 16.32 2.03 -8.63
CA TRP A 416 17.35 3.09 -8.50
C TRP A 416 18.69 2.57 -8.01
#